data_3408bf918db8dec65f37fab232eb53a7
#
_entry.id   3408bf918db8dec65f37fab232eb53a7
#
_cell.length_a   1.000
_cell.length_b   1.000
_cell.length_c   1.000
_cell.angle_alpha   90.00
_cell.angle_beta   90.00
_cell.angle_gamma   90.00
#
_symmetry.space_group_name_H-M   'P 1'
#
loop_
_entity.id
_entity.type
_entity.pdbx_description
1 polymer ?
#
loop_
_entity_poly.entity_id
_entity_poly.type
_entity_poly.pdbx_seq_one_letter_code
_entity_poly.pdbx_strand_id
1 'polypeptide(L)'
;IIDKQSGRAGFKDALNNLNIALDSDSFDNAFNTFKKIADRKGEIVENELRAIVGQVDTNQSNTKLLSVSVNSKDEYASAKVTLKVGDKEITEEATGDGMIHAAFTAVKKILKSEATLIDYRVESITKGSDATAEVVTIINDGHLMKQGRSVSTDVVQGSVESFLNALNK
;
A
#
# COMPACT_ATOMS: atom_id res chain seq x y z
N ILE A 1 9.72 -19.72 -6.56
CA ILE A 1 9.89 -18.38 -7.16
C ILE A 1 8.90 -18.22 -8.31
N ILE A 2 8.17 -17.13 -8.31
CA ILE A 2 7.24 -16.76 -9.36
C ILE A 2 7.63 -15.39 -9.90
N ASP A 3 7.24 -15.10 -11.14
CA ASP A 3 7.66 -13.88 -11.82
C ASP A 3 6.51 -13.20 -12.57
N LYS A 4 6.83 -12.13 -13.29
CA LYS A 4 5.83 -11.36 -14.03
C LYS A 4 5.09 -12.13 -15.12
N GLN A 5 5.64 -13.25 -15.55
CA GLN A 5 5.02 -14.10 -16.56
C GLN A 5 4.10 -15.15 -15.95
N SER A 6 4.13 -15.31 -14.64
CA SER A 6 3.24 -16.23 -13.95
C SER A 6 1.81 -15.72 -14.00
N GLY A 7 0.90 -16.56 -14.46
CA GLY A 7 -0.51 -16.23 -14.48
C GLY A 7 -1.20 -16.61 -13.18
N ARG A 8 -2.54 -16.54 -13.18
CA ARG A 8 -3.34 -16.86 -12.01
C ARG A 8 -3.09 -18.30 -11.52
N ALA A 9 -2.94 -19.25 -12.44
CA ALA A 9 -2.68 -20.65 -12.07
C ALA A 9 -1.32 -20.80 -11.38
N GLY A 10 -0.28 -20.15 -11.89
CA GLY A 10 1.05 -20.17 -11.29
C GLY A 10 1.06 -19.54 -9.90
N PHE A 11 0.35 -18.44 -9.74
CA PHE A 11 0.21 -17.77 -8.46
C PHE A 11 -0.54 -18.67 -7.45
N LYS A 12 -1.62 -19.30 -7.90
CA LYS A 12 -2.38 -20.23 -7.07
C LYS A 12 -1.53 -21.41 -6.62
N ASP A 13 -0.74 -21.99 -7.53
CA ASP A 13 0.16 -23.09 -7.18
C ASP A 13 1.20 -22.68 -6.15
N ALA A 14 1.76 -21.47 -6.28
CA ALA A 14 2.71 -20.94 -5.32
C ALA A 14 2.07 -20.80 -3.93
N LEU A 15 0.84 -20.31 -3.85
CA LEU A 15 0.12 -20.23 -2.58
C LEU A 15 -0.14 -21.61 -1.99
N ASN A 16 -0.55 -22.58 -2.82
CA ASN A 16 -0.79 -23.94 -2.36
C ASN A 16 0.49 -24.57 -1.78
N ASN A 17 1.63 -24.32 -2.39
CA ASN A 17 2.92 -24.82 -1.90
C ASN A 17 3.29 -24.24 -0.53
N LEU A 18 2.75 -23.08 -0.20
CA LEU A 18 2.96 -22.43 1.09
C LEU A 18 1.84 -22.73 2.08
N ASN A 19 0.90 -23.59 1.71
CA ASN A 19 -0.30 -23.92 2.51
C ASN A 19 -1.16 -22.71 2.81
N ILE A 20 -1.26 -21.80 1.85
CA ILE A 20 -2.09 -20.60 1.95
C ILE A 20 -3.34 -20.78 1.09
N ALA A 21 -4.51 -20.63 1.71
CA ALA A 21 -5.79 -20.68 1.03
C ALA A 21 -6.48 -19.31 1.15
N LEU A 22 -6.97 -18.79 0.04
CA LEU A 22 -7.68 -17.51 -0.01
C LEU A 22 -9.02 -17.70 -0.68
N ASP A 23 -10.02 -16.94 -0.24
CA ASP A 23 -11.29 -16.89 -0.95
C ASP A 23 -11.11 -16.13 -2.28
N SER A 24 -12.17 -16.11 -3.09
CA SER A 24 -12.12 -15.54 -4.44
C SER A 24 -11.71 -14.06 -4.43
N ASP A 25 -12.30 -13.26 -3.56
CA ASP A 25 -12.03 -11.82 -3.51
C ASP A 25 -10.61 -11.54 -2.99
N SER A 26 -10.21 -12.25 -1.95
CA SER A 26 -8.85 -12.13 -1.39
C SER A 26 -7.80 -12.58 -2.40
N PHE A 27 -8.09 -13.64 -3.15
CA PHE A 27 -7.19 -14.12 -4.20
C PHE A 27 -7.01 -13.05 -5.28
N ASP A 28 -8.10 -12.45 -5.75
CA ASP A 28 -8.03 -11.42 -6.79
C ASP A 28 -7.22 -10.21 -6.33
N ASN A 29 -7.42 -9.76 -5.10
CA ASN A 29 -6.67 -8.65 -4.54
C ASN A 29 -5.18 -8.97 -4.40
N ALA A 30 -4.87 -10.16 -3.90
CA ALA A 30 -3.48 -10.60 -3.77
C ALA A 30 -2.81 -10.75 -5.14
N PHE A 31 -3.52 -11.30 -6.11
CA PHE A 31 -3.00 -11.45 -7.47
C PHE A 31 -2.71 -10.09 -8.11
N ASN A 32 -3.60 -9.11 -7.94
CA ASN A 32 -3.37 -7.77 -8.47
C ASN A 32 -2.13 -7.13 -7.86
N THR A 33 -1.93 -7.26 -6.54
CA THR A 33 -0.74 -6.76 -5.87
C THR A 33 0.51 -7.49 -6.36
N PHE A 34 0.43 -8.81 -6.51
CA PHE A 34 1.52 -9.61 -7.05
C PHE A 34 1.94 -9.11 -8.44
N LYS A 35 0.97 -8.89 -9.33
CA LYS A 35 1.28 -8.44 -10.69
C LYS A 35 1.96 -7.07 -10.71
N LYS A 36 1.52 -6.14 -9.89
CA LYS A 36 2.16 -4.83 -9.80
C LYS A 36 3.61 -4.93 -9.39
N ILE A 37 3.92 -5.74 -8.40
CA ILE A 37 5.28 -5.89 -7.89
C ILE A 37 6.12 -6.68 -8.90
N ALA A 38 5.58 -7.76 -9.46
CA ALA A 38 6.29 -8.60 -10.42
C ALA A 38 6.62 -7.83 -11.70
N ASP A 39 5.74 -6.95 -12.17
CA ASP A 39 5.98 -6.14 -13.35
C ASP A 39 7.16 -5.18 -13.16
N ARG A 40 7.44 -4.78 -11.92
CA ARG A 40 8.56 -3.89 -11.61
C ARG A 40 9.88 -4.63 -11.40
N LYS A 41 9.85 -5.74 -10.68
CA LYS A 41 11.11 -6.40 -10.32
C LYS A 41 11.36 -7.73 -11.03
N GLY A 42 10.35 -8.31 -11.67
CA GLY A 42 10.48 -9.57 -12.42
C GLY A 42 10.18 -10.80 -11.59
N GLU A 43 10.94 -11.05 -10.54
CA GLU A 43 10.76 -12.24 -9.69
C GLU A 43 10.25 -11.87 -8.30
N ILE A 44 9.41 -12.74 -7.74
CA ILE A 44 8.86 -12.60 -6.40
C ILE A 44 9.35 -13.78 -5.56
N VAL A 45 9.99 -13.48 -4.43
CA VAL A 45 10.45 -14.50 -3.50
C VAL A 45 9.39 -14.82 -2.45
N GLU A 46 9.60 -15.91 -1.70
CA GLU A 46 8.62 -16.40 -0.73
C GLU A 46 8.23 -15.36 0.31
N ASN A 47 9.20 -14.63 0.87
CA ASN A 47 8.90 -13.62 1.89
C ASN A 47 8.02 -12.51 1.36
N GLU A 48 8.24 -12.11 0.12
CA GLU A 48 7.40 -11.12 -0.53
C GLU A 48 5.99 -11.64 -0.76
N LEU A 49 5.86 -12.90 -1.16
CA LEU A 49 4.56 -13.53 -1.38
C LEU A 49 3.76 -13.59 -0.09
N ARG A 50 4.38 -13.97 1.02
CA ARG A 50 3.71 -14.00 2.33
C ARG A 50 3.28 -12.60 2.77
N ALA A 51 4.09 -11.58 2.52
CA ALA A 51 3.74 -10.21 2.85
C ALA A 51 2.57 -9.71 2.01
N ILE A 52 2.55 -10.04 0.71
CA ILE A 52 1.44 -9.69 -0.18
C ILE A 52 0.13 -10.30 0.33
N VAL A 53 0.17 -11.56 0.74
CA VAL A 53 -1.03 -12.24 1.27
C VAL A 53 -1.48 -11.61 2.59
N GLY A 54 -0.54 -11.23 3.46
CA GLY A 54 -0.86 -10.57 4.72
C GLY A 54 -1.57 -9.23 4.56
N GLN A 55 -1.39 -8.57 3.44
CA GLN A 55 -2.03 -7.28 3.14
C GLN A 55 -3.52 -7.43 2.78
N VAL A 56 -3.92 -8.58 2.29
CA VAL A 56 -5.23 -8.81 1.67
C VAL A 56 -6.39 -8.57 2.62
N ASP A 57 -6.21 -8.86 3.90
CA ASP A 57 -7.29 -8.74 4.90
C ASP A 57 -7.74 -7.29 5.11
N THR A 58 -7.00 -6.31 4.62
CA THR A 58 -7.30 -4.89 4.84
C THR A 58 -7.93 -4.22 3.62
N ASN A 59 -8.10 -4.94 2.52
CA ASN A 59 -8.35 -4.32 1.22
C ASN A 59 -9.81 -4.44 0.77
N GLN A 60 -10.76 -4.01 1.62
CA GLN A 60 -12.18 -4.06 1.30
C GLN A 60 -12.81 -2.69 1.06
N SER A 61 -12.07 -1.77 0.51
CA SER A 61 -12.50 -0.38 0.42
C SER A 61 -12.84 0.03 -1.00
N ASN A 62 -13.78 0.99 -1.13
CA ASN A 62 -14.07 1.70 -2.37
C ASN A 62 -12.97 2.68 -2.76
N THR A 63 -11.94 2.82 -1.94
CA THR A 63 -10.92 3.85 -2.13
C THR A 63 -9.66 3.22 -2.69
N LYS A 64 -9.17 3.78 -3.80
CA LYS A 64 -7.95 3.31 -4.44
C LYS A 64 -7.01 4.48 -4.68
N LEU A 65 -5.72 4.25 -4.49
CA LEU A 65 -4.70 5.22 -4.86
C LEU A 65 -4.48 5.16 -6.36
N LEU A 66 -4.66 6.30 -7.03
CA LEU A 66 -4.39 6.40 -8.47
C LEU A 66 -3.02 6.98 -8.73
N SER A 67 -2.63 8.01 -7.99
CA SER A 67 -1.31 8.60 -8.14
C SER A 67 -0.92 9.37 -6.88
N VAL A 68 0.38 9.44 -6.63
CA VAL A 68 0.96 10.27 -5.61
C VAL A 68 2.27 10.84 -6.15
N SER A 69 2.43 12.13 -6.04
CA SER A 69 3.71 12.80 -6.32
C SER A 69 4.09 13.64 -5.13
N VAL A 70 5.37 13.61 -4.79
CA VAL A 70 5.91 14.32 -3.63
C VAL A 70 7.08 15.17 -4.07
N ASN A 71 7.25 16.29 -3.41
CA ASN A 71 8.32 17.22 -3.69
C ASN A 71 8.83 17.80 -2.37
N SER A 72 10.14 17.86 -2.22
CA SER A 72 10.76 18.45 -1.05
C SER A 72 11.54 19.67 -1.50
N LYS A 73 11.27 20.80 -0.87
CA LYS A 73 11.95 22.05 -1.19
C LYS A 73 12.17 22.86 0.08
N ASP A 74 13.42 23.24 0.32
CA ASP A 74 13.82 24.00 1.49
C ASP A 74 13.46 23.27 2.79
N GLU A 75 12.59 23.86 3.63
CA GLU A 75 12.26 23.32 4.95
C GLU A 75 10.96 22.56 5.00
N TYR A 76 10.25 22.43 3.88
CA TYR A 76 8.99 21.71 3.87
C TYR A 76 8.82 20.91 2.60
N ALA A 77 7.88 20.01 2.64
CA ALA A 77 7.54 19.16 1.52
C ALA A 77 6.09 19.38 1.11
N SER A 78 5.79 19.05 -0.14
CA SER A 78 4.44 19.05 -0.66
C SER A 78 4.11 17.70 -1.29
N ALA A 79 2.84 17.39 -1.35
CA ALA A 79 2.36 16.16 -1.97
C ALA A 79 1.06 16.44 -2.71
N LYS A 80 0.91 15.77 -3.84
CA LYS A 80 -0.33 15.77 -4.62
C LYS A 80 -0.79 14.33 -4.71
N VAL A 81 -1.99 14.05 -4.22
CA VAL A 81 -2.55 12.70 -4.18
C VAL A 81 -3.86 12.69 -4.95
N THR A 82 -4.02 11.68 -5.80
CA THR A 82 -5.28 11.42 -6.49
C THR A 82 -5.80 10.07 -6.04
N LEU A 83 -7.01 10.07 -5.51
CA LEU A 83 -7.69 8.85 -5.09
C LEU A 83 -8.94 8.66 -5.92
N LYS A 84 -9.29 7.39 -6.13
CA LYS A 84 -10.61 7.04 -6.64
C LYS A 84 -11.46 6.64 -5.44
N VAL A 85 -12.52 7.41 -5.18
CA VAL A 85 -13.44 7.17 -4.07
C VAL A 85 -14.79 6.84 -4.69
N GLY A 86 -15.17 5.55 -4.65
CA GLY A 86 -16.32 5.07 -5.39
C GLY A 86 -16.08 5.27 -6.88
N ASP A 87 -16.93 6.07 -7.53
CA ASP A 87 -16.84 6.37 -8.96
C ASP A 87 -16.13 7.68 -9.26
N LYS A 88 -15.69 8.41 -8.23
CA LYS A 88 -15.10 9.74 -8.39
C LYS A 88 -13.60 9.74 -8.21
N GLU A 89 -12.92 10.51 -9.01
CA GLU A 89 -11.50 10.80 -8.84
C GLU A 89 -11.35 12.13 -8.15
N ILE A 90 -10.65 12.17 -7.03
CA ILE A 90 -10.45 13.38 -6.25
C ILE A 90 -8.95 13.59 -6.07
N THR A 91 -8.50 14.81 -6.34
CA THR A 91 -7.10 15.20 -6.19
C THR A 91 -7.00 16.31 -5.18
N GLU A 92 -6.06 16.20 -4.26
CA GLU A 92 -5.74 17.26 -3.31
C GLU A 92 -4.23 17.40 -3.15
N GLU A 93 -3.83 18.62 -2.79
CA GLU A 93 -2.45 18.90 -2.45
C GLU A 93 -2.34 19.32 -0.99
N ALA A 94 -1.21 19.02 -0.39
CA ALA A 94 -0.95 19.41 0.99
C ALA A 94 0.55 19.61 1.19
N THR A 95 0.89 20.34 2.25
CA THR A 95 2.26 20.51 2.69
C THR A 95 2.44 19.87 4.06
N GLY A 96 3.67 19.57 4.42
CA GLY A 96 3.99 18.99 5.71
C GLY A 96 5.48 19.04 5.96
N ASP A 97 5.88 18.59 7.15
CA ASP A 97 7.29 18.59 7.56
C ASP A 97 8.15 17.62 6.76
N GLY A 98 7.51 16.60 6.17
CA GLY A 98 8.18 15.65 5.29
C GLY A 98 7.24 15.20 4.20
N MET A 99 7.79 14.51 3.18
CA MET A 99 7.01 14.08 2.01
C MET A 99 5.88 13.13 2.39
N ILE A 100 6.15 12.21 3.29
CA ILE A 100 5.13 11.23 3.70
C ILE A 100 4.03 11.92 4.51
N HIS A 101 4.40 12.82 5.43
CA HIS A 101 3.43 13.57 6.21
C HIS A 101 2.55 14.44 5.30
N ALA A 102 3.15 15.08 4.29
CA ALA A 102 2.41 15.87 3.31
C ALA A 102 1.41 15.00 2.55
N ALA A 103 1.83 13.79 2.13
CA ALA A 103 0.95 12.87 1.42
C ALA A 103 -0.21 12.41 2.30
N PHE A 104 0.04 12.09 3.56
CA PHE A 104 -1.02 11.70 4.49
C PHE A 104 -2.01 12.84 4.71
N THR A 105 -1.51 14.08 4.80
CA THR A 105 -2.39 15.25 4.93
C THR A 105 -3.28 15.41 3.70
N ALA A 106 -2.73 15.20 2.50
CA ALA A 106 -3.54 15.25 1.27
C ALA A 106 -4.62 14.18 1.26
N VAL A 107 -4.30 12.96 1.69
CA VAL A 107 -5.30 11.87 1.80
C VAL A 107 -6.41 12.27 2.77
N LYS A 108 -6.04 12.83 3.92
CA LYS A 108 -7.03 13.25 4.91
C LYS A 108 -7.96 14.34 4.37
N LYS A 109 -7.44 15.24 3.55
CA LYS A 109 -8.27 16.24 2.88
C LYS A 109 -9.29 15.61 1.95
N ILE A 110 -8.86 14.66 1.14
CA ILE A 110 -9.75 13.98 0.19
C ILE A 110 -10.86 13.24 0.93
N LEU A 111 -10.51 12.50 1.97
CA LEU A 111 -11.44 11.64 2.70
C LEU A 111 -12.16 12.38 3.82
N LYS A 112 -11.81 13.64 4.06
CA LYS A 112 -12.34 14.45 5.17
C LYS A 112 -12.17 13.72 6.49
N SER A 113 -10.99 13.13 6.69
CA SER A 113 -10.66 12.36 7.88
C SER A 113 -9.90 13.22 8.87
N GLU A 114 -10.21 13.04 10.15
CA GLU A 114 -9.50 13.68 11.26
C GLU A 114 -8.55 12.71 11.97
N ALA A 115 -8.29 11.57 11.35
CA ALA A 115 -7.39 10.57 11.92
C ALA A 115 -6.00 11.16 12.17
N THR A 116 -5.37 10.69 13.24
CA THR A 116 -4.03 11.13 13.63
C THR A 116 -3.04 9.99 13.40
N LEU A 117 -1.91 10.29 12.78
CA LEU A 117 -0.84 9.32 12.62
C LEU A 117 -0.14 9.10 13.95
N ILE A 118 -0.13 7.85 14.41
CA ILE A 118 0.48 7.47 15.69
C ILE A 118 1.88 6.91 15.46
N ASP A 119 2.03 6.03 14.47
CA ASP A 119 3.31 5.40 14.17
C ASP A 119 3.39 5.01 12.71
N TYR A 120 4.59 4.95 12.20
CA TYR A 120 4.87 4.65 10.81
C TYR A 120 6.19 3.92 10.73
N ARG A 121 6.21 2.74 10.11
CA ARG A 121 7.41 1.92 9.99
C ARG A 121 7.57 1.37 8.58
N VAL A 122 8.80 1.32 8.12
CA VAL A 122 9.15 0.72 6.84
C VAL A 122 10.17 -0.37 7.12
N GLU A 123 9.87 -1.58 6.68
CA GLU A 123 10.78 -2.72 6.83
C GLU A 123 11.08 -3.30 5.45
N SER A 124 12.36 -3.49 5.15
CA SER A 124 12.76 -4.13 3.91
C SER A 124 12.50 -5.63 4.00
N ILE A 125 11.80 -6.16 3.01
CA ILE A 125 11.55 -7.60 2.90
C ILE A 125 12.69 -8.25 2.14
N THR A 126 13.17 -7.58 1.07
CA THR A 126 14.31 -8.02 0.28
C THR A 126 15.33 -6.89 0.20
N LYS A 127 16.58 -7.23 -0.13
CA LYS A 127 17.67 -6.26 -0.24
C LYS A 127 17.98 -5.99 -1.69
N GLY A 128 18.56 -4.81 -1.96
CA GLY A 128 19.01 -4.41 -3.29
C GLY A 128 18.25 -3.21 -3.82
N SER A 129 18.55 -2.81 -5.05
CA SER A 129 17.98 -1.62 -5.67
C SER A 129 16.49 -1.76 -5.97
N ASP A 130 16.03 -3.00 -6.17
CA ASP A 130 14.61 -3.30 -6.41
C ASP A 130 13.95 -3.90 -5.16
N ALA A 131 14.43 -3.50 -4.00
CA ALA A 131 13.94 -4.04 -2.73
C ALA A 131 12.45 -3.78 -2.56
N THR A 132 11.76 -4.81 -2.06
CA THR A 132 10.37 -4.70 -1.66
C THR A 132 10.33 -4.37 -0.17
N ALA A 133 9.48 -3.45 0.20
CA ALA A 133 9.30 -3.04 1.58
C ALA A 133 7.87 -3.25 2.04
N GLU A 134 7.72 -3.61 3.30
CA GLU A 134 6.44 -3.57 3.98
C GLU A 134 6.34 -2.26 4.75
N VAL A 135 5.24 -1.54 4.57
CA VAL A 135 4.96 -0.32 5.29
C VAL A 135 3.81 -0.58 6.26
N VAL A 136 4.00 -0.21 7.51
CA VAL A 136 2.98 -0.34 8.54
C VAL A 136 2.67 1.05 9.06
N THR A 137 1.39 1.40 9.06
CA THR A 137 0.90 2.68 9.55
C THR A 137 -0.11 2.43 10.67
N ILE A 138 0.06 3.11 11.79
CA ILE A 138 -0.88 3.05 12.91
C ILE A 138 -1.49 4.43 13.07
N ILE A 139 -2.81 4.48 13.11
CA ILE A 139 -3.57 5.72 13.25
C ILE A 139 -4.53 5.64 14.45
N ASN A 140 -4.96 6.79 14.91
CA ASN A 140 -6.10 6.92 15.82
C ASN A 140 -7.19 7.67 15.05
N ASP A 141 -8.35 7.04 14.88
CA ASP A 141 -9.46 7.62 14.12
C ASP A 141 -10.39 8.49 14.99
N GLY A 142 -10.00 8.76 16.22
CA GLY A 142 -10.82 9.48 17.19
C GLY A 142 -11.48 8.57 18.22
N HIS A 143 -11.53 7.28 17.95
CA HIS A 143 -12.12 6.26 18.82
C HIS A 143 -11.19 5.09 19.07
N LEU A 144 -10.59 4.57 18.02
CA LEU A 144 -9.79 3.35 18.07
C LEU A 144 -8.45 3.56 17.39
N MET A 145 -7.47 2.78 17.83
CA MET A 145 -6.21 2.62 17.12
C MET A 145 -6.41 1.60 16.00
N LYS A 146 -5.98 1.94 14.81
CA LYS A 146 -6.10 1.07 13.63
C LYS A 146 -4.76 0.96 12.94
N GLN A 147 -4.49 -0.22 12.41
CA GLN A 147 -3.23 -0.50 11.73
C GLN A 147 -3.52 -0.88 10.29
N GLY A 148 -2.77 -0.29 9.37
CA GLY A 148 -2.78 -0.65 7.96
C GLY A 148 -1.41 -1.09 7.52
N ARG A 149 -1.35 -1.97 6.51
CA ARG A 149 -0.12 -2.47 5.93
C ARG A 149 -0.17 -2.38 4.41
N SER A 150 0.98 -2.23 3.81
CA SER A 150 1.13 -2.35 2.37
C SER A 150 2.49 -2.96 2.04
N VAL A 151 2.60 -3.51 0.84
CA VAL A 151 3.85 -4.04 0.31
C VAL A 151 4.09 -3.36 -1.03
N SER A 152 5.25 -2.77 -1.20
CA SER A 152 5.54 -2.01 -2.42
C SER A 152 7.04 -1.95 -2.70
N THR A 153 7.38 -1.75 -3.97
CA THR A 153 8.73 -1.40 -4.38
C THR A 153 8.96 0.11 -4.31
N ASP A 154 7.89 0.89 -4.13
CA ASP A 154 7.91 2.34 -4.00
C ASP A 154 7.42 2.71 -2.59
N VAL A 155 8.31 3.27 -1.78
CA VAL A 155 8.01 3.57 -0.38
C VAL A 155 6.93 4.65 -0.25
N VAL A 156 6.92 5.64 -1.13
CA VAL A 156 5.90 6.70 -1.07
C VAL A 156 4.52 6.14 -1.37
N GLN A 157 4.40 5.36 -2.44
CA GLN A 157 3.14 4.72 -2.80
C GLN A 157 2.70 3.74 -1.71
N GLY A 158 3.64 2.92 -1.22
CA GLY A 158 3.36 1.96 -0.15
C GLY A 158 2.90 2.64 1.13
N SER A 159 3.49 3.79 1.46
CA SER A 159 3.10 4.55 2.64
C SER A 159 1.66 5.05 2.55
N VAL A 160 1.29 5.62 1.41
CA VAL A 160 -0.09 6.09 1.20
C VAL A 160 -1.07 4.92 1.24
N GLU A 161 -0.73 3.80 0.60
CA GLU A 161 -1.60 2.62 0.60
C GLU A 161 -1.79 2.05 2.01
N SER A 162 -0.72 2.01 2.83
CA SER A 162 -0.83 1.53 4.20
C SER A 162 -1.75 2.44 5.04
N PHE A 163 -1.66 3.75 4.82
CA PHE A 163 -2.51 4.72 5.49
C PHE A 163 -3.98 4.54 5.09
N LEU A 164 -4.24 4.36 3.79
CA LEU A 164 -5.59 4.07 3.30
C LEU A 164 -6.13 2.78 3.91
N ASN A 165 -5.31 1.75 3.97
CA ASN A 165 -5.73 0.47 4.56
C ASN A 165 -6.08 0.62 6.04
N ALA A 166 -5.36 1.45 6.78
CA ALA A 166 -5.68 1.74 8.18
C ALA A 166 -7.00 2.50 8.29
N LEU A 167 -7.20 3.51 7.45
CA LEU A 167 -8.43 4.32 7.48
C LEU A 167 -9.67 3.50 7.14
N ASN A 168 -9.51 2.44 6.37
CA ASN A 168 -10.61 1.62 5.88
C ASN A 168 -10.99 0.45 6.80
N LYS A 169 -10.35 0.33 7.93
CA LYS A 169 -10.68 -0.73 8.90
C LYS A 169 -11.82 -0.38 9.84
#